data_1f91c4d9fffb908da13c7d622c7fa317
#
_entry.id   1f91c4d9fffb908da13c7d622c7fa317
#
_cell.length_a   1.000
_cell.length_b   1.000
_cell.length_c   1.000
_cell.angle_alpha   90.00
_cell.angle_beta   90.00
_cell.angle_gamma   90.00
#
_symmetry.space_group_name_H-M   'P 1'
#
loop_
_entity.id
_entity.type
_entity.pdbx_description
1 polymer ?
#
loop_
_entity_poly.entity_id
_entity_poly.type
_entity_poly.pdbx_seq_one_letter_code
_entity_poly.pdbx_strand_id
1 'polypeptide(L)'
;MGDMSNLFERAIVFTDCHFGLRHNSSTHNQDVIDFLIWMVSIAKKRNVDTCIFMGDYHHHRNSINAQTQDYMLQGMQILNDSFAKTYFTVGNHDLYYRENRSITSSKFANLFPNIHLIDKPHISGNVALIPWLVEEEWKDVAKLKTKYIFGHLELPGFKMNASVVMPDHGELNPAHFDNQDLVFSGHFHKRQEKGKVHYIGNPFGHNYSDVWDFERGAMYLEWDGKPEYIDYEAGPRFISINLSSLLANPDIYLKPKTYLQVVLDCDITYEEATFLRETFVEQYSVREFKLIRNVEEDLTKDFSGNITFQTVDEIVTEQLTNIDSDAFDSAKLIEIYDRL
;
A
#
# COMPACT_ATOMS: atom_id res chain seq x y z
N MET A 1 39.65 10.71 9.86
CA MET A 1 38.53 11.67 9.99
C MET A 1 37.56 11.28 8.90
N GLY A 2 36.46 10.62 9.25
CA GLY A 2 35.41 10.27 8.30
C GLY A 2 34.80 11.54 7.74
N ASP A 3 34.47 11.50 6.46
CA ASP A 3 33.78 12.58 5.76
C ASP A 3 32.49 12.94 6.51
N MET A 4 32.45 14.13 7.13
CA MET A 4 31.30 14.65 7.89
C MET A 4 30.28 15.31 6.97
N SER A 5 30.29 14.97 5.67
CA SER A 5 29.25 15.43 4.76
C SER A 5 27.92 14.77 5.12
N ASN A 6 26.87 15.54 5.15
CA ASN A 6 25.51 15.04 5.31
C ASN A 6 25.15 14.10 4.17
N LEU A 7 24.38 13.06 4.44
CA LEU A 7 23.92 12.12 3.41
C LEU A 7 23.11 12.83 2.31
N PHE A 8 22.41 13.89 2.66
CA PHE A 8 21.63 14.76 1.77
C PHE A 8 21.62 16.19 2.32
N GLU A 9 21.40 17.15 1.46
CA GLU A 9 20.99 18.50 1.81
C GLU A 9 19.45 18.60 1.84
N ARG A 10 18.82 18.03 0.80
CA ARG A 10 17.39 17.85 0.63
C ARG A 10 17.12 16.46 0.10
N ALA A 11 16.09 15.83 0.63
CA ALA A 11 15.67 14.51 0.18
C ALA A 11 14.16 14.45 -0.10
N ILE A 12 13.77 13.68 -1.10
CA ILE A 12 12.42 13.18 -1.26
C ILE A 12 12.36 11.73 -0.79
N VAL A 13 11.36 11.39 0.00
CA VAL A 13 11.25 10.09 0.67
C VAL A 13 9.91 9.46 0.35
N PHE A 14 9.89 8.19 0.01
CA PHE A 14 8.68 7.40 -0.25
C PHE A 14 8.89 5.94 0.11
N THR A 15 7.81 5.14 0.13
CA THR A 15 7.83 3.74 0.56
C THR A 15 6.63 2.96 0.04
N ASP A 16 6.62 1.64 0.19
CA ASP A 16 5.47 0.75 0.05
C ASP A 16 4.72 0.89 -1.30
N CYS A 17 5.47 0.81 -2.40
CA CYS A 17 4.91 0.88 -3.75
C CYS A 17 4.10 -0.37 -4.13
N HIS A 18 4.54 -1.54 -3.69
CA HIS A 18 3.90 -2.83 -3.93
C HIS A 18 3.55 -3.10 -5.40
N PHE A 19 4.50 -2.94 -6.31
CA PHE A 19 4.32 -3.40 -7.69
C PHE A 19 3.85 -4.86 -7.70
N GLY A 20 2.82 -5.14 -8.49
CA GLY A 20 2.20 -6.47 -8.54
C GLY A 20 1.02 -6.67 -7.58
N LEU A 21 0.66 -5.68 -6.79
CA LEU A 21 -0.56 -5.72 -5.97
C LEU A 21 -1.79 -6.02 -6.85
N ARG A 22 -2.87 -6.57 -6.25
CA ARG A 22 -4.12 -6.92 -6.92
C ARG A 22 -3.91 -7.89 -8.09
N HIS A 23 -3.31 -9.05 -7.80
CA HIS A 23 -3.04 -10.11 -8.80
C HIS A 23 -2.24 -9.60 -10.01
N ASN A 24 -1.19 -8.82 -9.77
CA ASN A 24 -0.35 -8.19 -10.79
C ASN A 24 -1.10 -7.22 -11.71
N SER A 25 -2.02 -6.45 -11.14
CA SER A 25 -2.82 -5.49 -11.89
C SER A 25 -1.95 -4.45 -12.62
N SER A 26 -2.07 -4.41 -13.96
CA SER A 26 -1.41 -3.38 -14.77
C SER A 26 -1.89 -1.97 -14.40
N THR A 27 -3.14 -1.84 -14.00
CA THR A 27 -3.71 -0.56 -13.54
C THR A 27 -3.03 -0.07 -12.26
N HIS A 28 -2.81 -0.98 -11.27
CA HIS A 28 -2.07 -0.61 -10.07
C HIS A 28 -0.61 -0.28 -10.39
N ASN A 29 0.04 -1.10 -11.22
CA ASN A 29 1.43 -0.85 -11.62
C ASN A 29 1.58 0.50 -12.33
N GLN A 30 0.63 0.86 -13.21
CA GLN A 30 0.62 2.18 -13.84
C GLN A 30 0.41 3.31 -12.85
N ASP A 31 -0.44 3.14 -11.83
CA ASP A 31 -0.61 4.15 -10.78
C ASP A 31 0.68 4.41 -9.99
N VAL A 32 1.49 3.37 -9.77
CA VAL A 32 2.82 3.55 -9.15
C VAL A 32 3.74 4.34 -10.08
N ILE A 33 3.76 4.05 -11.39
CA ILE A 33 4.54 4.85 -12.36
C ILE A 33 4.07 6.31 -12.38
N ASP A 34 2.76 6.56 -12.42
CA ASP A 34 2.19 7.91 -12.37
C ASP A 34 2.62 8.66 -11.10
N PHE A 35 2.60 7.97 -9.95
CA PHE A 35 3.08 8.50 -8.68
C PHE A 35 4.58 8.87 -8.74
N LEU A 36 5.43 7.97 -9.26
CA LEU A 36 6.87 8.25 -9.38
C LEU A 36 7.15 9.46 -10.28
N ILE A 37 6.44 9.59 -11.40
CA ILE A 37 6.55 10.75 -12.30
C ILE A 37 6.13 12.03 -11.58
N TRP A 38 5.02 11.99 -10.84
CA TRP A 38 4.54 13.12 -10.04
C TRP A 38 5.56 13.51 -8.97
N MET A 39 6.07 12.55 -8.20
CA MET A 39 7.06 12.77 -7.15
C MET A 39 8.35 13.40 -7.72
N VAL A 40 8.84 12.90 -8.84
CA VAL A 40 10.00 13.45 -9.55
C VAL A 40 9.74 14.90 -9.99
N SER A 41 8.52 15.22 -10.42
CA SER A 41 8.17 16.60 -10.79
C SER A 41 8.28 17.57 -9.62
N ILE A 42 7.91 17.12 -8.41
CA ILE A 42 8.06 17.90 -7.16
C ILE A 42 9.54 18.03 -6.78
N ALA A 43 10.29 16.93 -6.82
CA ALA A 43 11.71 16.94 -6.53
C ALA A 43 12.47 17.91 -7.42
N LYS A 44 12.19 17.93 -8.73
CA LYS A 44 12.79 18.88 -9.69
C LYS A 44 12.45 20.33 -9.35
N LYS A 45 11.21 20.66 -9.01
CA LYS A 45 10.80 22.02 -8.62
C LYS A 45 11.50 22.51 -7.35
N ARG A 46 11.90 21.60 -6.48
CA ARG A 46 12.57 21.90 -5.20
C ARG A 46 14.09 21.72 -5.25
N ASN A 47 14.65 21.39 -6.42
CA ASN A 47 16.08 21.10 -6.61
C ASN A 47 16.58 20.00 -5.66
N VAL A 48 15.83 18.89 -5.57
CA VAL A 48 16.19 17.71 -4.79
C VAL A 48 16.93 16.74 -5.70
N ASP A 49 18.12 16.34 -5.30
CA ASP A 49 18.98 15.39 -6.02
C ASP A 49 19.11 14.03 -5.32
N THR A 50 18.58 13.91 -4.11
CA THR A 50 18.64 12.70 -3.30
C THR A 50 17.25 12.15 -3.05
N CYS A 51 17.08 10.86 -3.36
CA CYS A 51 15.86 10.11 -3.12
C CYS A 51 16.12 9.00 -2.09
N ILE A 52 15.20 8.80 -1.14
CA ILE A 52 15.26 7.72 -0.17
C ILE A 52 13.98 6.89 -0.29
N PHE A 53 14.12 5.64 -0.71
CA PHE A 53 13.05 4.66 -0.75
C PHE A 53 13.18 3.70 0.43
N MET A 54 12.11 3.53 1.20
CA MET A 54 12.15 2.80 2.47
C MET A 54 11.49 1.41 2.42
N GLY A 55 11.52 0.73 1.27
CA GLY A 55 11.17 -0.69 1.18
C GLY A 55 9.77 -0.99 0.64
N ASP A 56 9.54 -2.28 0.41
CA ASP A 56 8.32 -2.83 -0.18
C ASP A 56 8.01 -2.28 -1.59
N TYR A 57 9.02 -2.45 -2.47
CA TYR A 57 8.88 -2.10 -3.87
C TYR A 57 8.02 -3.10 -4.62
N HIS A 58 8.23 -4.41 -4.38
CA HIS A 58 7.49 -5.51 -4.96
C HIS A 58 6.50 -6.11 -3.96
N HIS A 59 5.38 -6.64 -4.42
CA HIS A 59 4.33 -7.17 -3.53
C HIS A 59 4.48 -8.67 -3.23
N HIS A 60 4.79 -9.48 -4.25
CA HIS A 60 4.84 -10.93 -4.12
C HIS A 60 6.24 -11.45 -3.82
N ARG A 61 6.43 -12.16 -2.72
CA ARG A 61 7.73 -12.64 -2.26
C ARG A 61 8.33 -13.73 -3.14
N ASN A 62 7.49 -14.64 -3.63
CA ASN A 62 7.91 -15.91 -4.23
C ASN A 62 7.93 -15.92 -5.77
N SER A 63 7.39 -14.90 -6.40
CA SER A 63 7.33 -14.83 -7.86
C SER A 63 7.20 -13.41 -8.36
N ILE A 64 7.77 -13.14 -9.52
CA ILE A 64 7.62 -11.86 -10.23
C ILE A 64 6.96 -12.16 -11.58
N ASN A 65 5.78 -11.57 -11.79
CA ASN A 65 5.12 -11.61 -13.08
C ASN A 65 5.91 -10.76 -14.09
N ALA A 66 6.05 -11.21 -15.35
CA ALA A 66 6.86 -10.51 -16.35
C ALA A 66 6.38 -9.09 -16.65
N GLN A 67 5.05 -8.85 -16.68
CA GLN A 67 4.50 -7.51 -16.86
C GLN A 67 4.82 -6.60 -15.66
N THR A 68 4.67 -7.13 -14.43
CA THR A 68 5.03 -6.40 -13.21
C THR A 68 6.52 -6.07 -13.20
N GLN A 69 7.38 -7.00 -13.64
CA GLN A 69 8.81 -6.77 -13.74
C GLN A 69 9.15 -5.61 -14.68
N ASP A 70 8.48 -5.51 -15.83
CA ASP A 70 8.66 -4.42 -16.76
C ASP A 70 8.34 -3.06 -16.11
N TYR A 71 7.21 -2.96 -15.43
CA TYR A 71 6.86 -1.75 -14.65
C TYR A 71 7.88 -1.43 -13.54
N MET A 72 8.36 -2.46 -12.82
CA MET A 72 9.40 -2.27 -11.79
C MET A 72 10.67 -1.68 -12.38
N LEU A 73 11.13 -2.19 -13.53
CA LEU A 73 12.33 -1.68 -14.22
C LEU A 73 12.10 -0.26 -14.75
N GLN A 74 10.92 0.06 -15.29
CA GLN A 74 10.55 1.42 -15.68
C GLN A 74 10.62 2.38 -14.48
N GLY A 75 10.07 1.99 -13.33
CA GLY A 75 10.13 2.79 -12.11
C GLY A 75 11.57 3.02 -11.63
N MET A 76 12.42 2.00 -11.65
CA MET A 76 13.85 2.13 -11.32
C MET A 76 14.57 3.05 -12.30
N GLN A 77 14.26 2.97 -13.61
CA GLN A 77 14.83 3.86 -14.62
C GLN A 77 14.44 5.32 -14.37
N ILE A 78 13.16 5.59 -14.00
CA ILE A 78 12.69 6.94 -13.63
C ILE A 78 13.49 7.49 -12.45
N LEU A 79 13.72 6.68 -11.42
CA LEU A 79 14.50 7.08 -10.24
C LEU A 79 15.96 7.33 -10.62
N ASN A 80 16.58 6.42 -11.35
CA ASN A 80 17.98 6.53 -11.80
C ASN A 80 18.24 7.81 -12.61
N ASP A 81 17.32 8.15 -13.52
CA ASP A 81 17.49 9.28 -14.43
C ASP A 81 17.15 10.63 -13.79
N SER A 82 16.46 10.59 -12.65
CA SER A 82 15.95 11.78 -12.00
C SER A 82 16.75 12.24 -10.80
N PHE A 83 17.48 11.34 -10.15
CA PHE A 83 18.22 11.64 -8.93
C PHE A 83 19.71 11.31 -9.09
N ALA A 84 20.56 12.15 -8.52
CA ALA A 84 21.98 11.87 -8.45
C ALA A 84 22.29 10.66 -7.55
N LYS A 85 21.45 10.47 -6.51
CA LYS A 85 21.52 9.31 -5.62
C LYS A 85 20.12 8.89 -5.19
N THR A 86 19.82 7.61 -5.34
CA THR A 86 18.64 6.97 -4.75
C THR A 86 19.10 5.88 -3.79
N TYR A 87 18.83 6.04 -2.51
CA TYR A 87 19.02 4.98 -1.51
C TYR A 87 17.79 4.10 -1.51
N PHE A 88 17.96 2.85 -1.87
CA PHE A 88 16.88 1.92 -2.14
C PHE A 88 16.89 0.80 -1.09
N THR A 89 16.07 0.95 -0.07
CA THR A 89 16.02 0.02 1.06
C THR A 89 15.11 -1.17 0.78
N VAL A 90 15.47 -2.34 1.28
CA VAL A 90 14.70 -3.58 1.12
C VAL A 90 13.67 -3.69 2.24
N GLY A 91 12.39 -3.88 1.87
CA GLY A 91 11.30 -4.17 2.79
C GLY A 91 11.02 -5.67 2.92
N ASN A 92 10.03 -6.04 3.74
CA ASN A 92 9.71 -7.45 3.98
C ASN A 92 9.04 -8.15 2.79
N HIS A 93 8.31 -7.42 1.93
CA HIS A 93 7.74 -7.96 0.70
C HIS A 93 8.78 -8.16 -0.41
N ASP A 94 9.90 -7.47 -0.34
CA ASP A 94 11.00 -7.64 -1.29
C ASP A 94 11.81 -8.92 -1.03
N LEU A 95 11.63 -9.59 0.12
CA LEU A 95 12.38 -10.78 0.52
C LEU A 95 11.64 -12.06 0.16
N TYR A 96 12.36 -13.04 -0.40
CA TYR A 96 11.83 -14.38 -0.60
C TYR A 96 11.56 -15.08 0.75
N TYR A 97 12.56 -15.08 1.63
CA TYR A 97 12.43 -15.57 3.01
C TYR A 97 12.25 -14.38 3.96
N ARG A 98 11.26 -14.43 4.84
CA ARG A 98 11.01 -13.34 5.78
C ARG A 98 12.15 -13.15 6.78
N GLU A 99 12.83 -14.23 7.12
CA GLU A 99 13.84 -14.31 8.18
C GLU A 99 15.27 -14.08 7.68
N ASN A 100 15.48 -13.95 6.36
CA ASN A 100 16.81 -13.67 5.82
C ASN A 100 16.76 -12.93 4.48
N ARG A 101 17.83 -12.21 4.15
CA ARG A 101 17.95 -11.39 2.94
C ARG A 101 18.80 -12.01 1.83
N SER A 102 19.00 -13.33 1.84
CA SER A 102 19.82 -14.03 0.83
C SER A 102 19.25 -13.89 -0.59
N ILE A 103 17.92 -13.88 -0.71
CA ILE A 103 17.21 -13.68 -1.97
C ILE A 103 16.24 -12.51 -1.81
N THR A 104 16.39 -11.51 -2.67
CA THR A 104 15.48 -10.35 -2.74
C THR A 104 15.14 -10.00 -4.18
N SER A 105 13.89 -9.61 -4.43
CA SER A 105 13.43 -9.08 -5.70
C SER A 105 14.07 -7.75 -6.06
N SER A 106 14.59 -7.01 -5.07
CA SER A 106 15.19 -5.70 -5.26
C SER A 106 16.61 -5.72 -5.86
N LYS A 107 17.21 -6.89 -6.10
CA LYS A 107 18.57 -6.99 -6.72
C LYS A 107 18.69 -6.32 -8.08
N PHE A 108 17.60 -6.12 -8.80
CA PHE A 108 17.57 -5.35 -10.05
C PHE A 108 18.07 -3.91 -9.89
N ALA A 109 17.95 -3.34 -8.69
CA ALA A 109 18.46 -2.00 -8.38
C ALA A 109 19.95 -1.84 -8.69
N ASN A 110 20.75 -2.90 -8.56
CA ASN A 110 22.17 -2.90 -8.88
C ASN A 110 22.50 -2.71 -10.39
N LEU A 111 21.50 -2.78 -11.27
CA LEU A 111 21.67 -2.49 -12.69
C LEU A 111 21.68 -0.98 -12.98
N PHE A 112 21.34 -0.15 -12.02
CA PHE A 112 21.15 1.29 -12.17
C PHE A 112 22.24 2.04 -11.37
N PRO A 113 23.12 2.80 -12.02
CA PRO A 113 24.30 3.36 -11.37
C PRO A 113 24.00 4.38 -10.26
N ASN A 114 22.87 5.09 -10.33
CA ASN A 114 22.47 6.07 -9.33
C ASN A 114 21.59 5.46 -8.21
N ILE A 115 21.30 4.15 -8.26
CA ILE A 115 20.53 3.46 -7.23
C ILE A 115 21.46 2.64 -6.35
N HIS A 116 21.46 2.94 -5.07
CA HIS A 116 22.26 2.28 -4.05
C HIS A 116 21.35 1.33 -3.24
N LEU A 117 21.44 0.04 -3.52
CA LEU A 117 20.67 -0.98 -2.81
C LEU A 117 21.15 -1.09 -1.35
N ILE A 118 20.20 -0.97 -0.43
CA ILE A 118 20.42 -1.11 1.01
C ILE A 118 19.78 -2.42 1.48
N ASP A 119 20.54 -3.50 1.39
CA ASP A 119 20.14 -4.85 1.81
C ASP A 119 20.73 -5.27 3.17
N LYS A 120 21.45 -4.37 3.83
CA LYS A 120 21.99 -4.49 5.21
C LYS A 120 21.92 -3.14 5.88
N PRO A 121 21.85 -3.07 7.22
CA PRO A 121 21.98 -1.81 7.94
C PRO A 121 23.20 -1.04 7.48
N HIS A 122 22.99 0.18 6.99
CA HIS A 122 24.03 1.04 6.43
C HIS A 122 24.05 2.37 7.17
N ILE A 123 25.23 2.77 7.66
CA ILE A 123 25.41 4.02 8.38
C ILE A 123 26.36 4.89 7.55
N SER A 124 25.92 6.11 7.23
CA SER A 124 26.71 7.11 6.53
C SER A 124 26.58 8.46 7.26
N GLY A 125 27.69 8.93 7.81
CA GLY A 125 27.69 10.11 8.65
C GLY A 125 26.71 9.98 9.84
N ASN A 126 25.75 10.88 9.90
CA ASN A 126 24.71 10.94 10.94
C ASN A 126 23.35 10.33 10.51
N VAL A 127 23.34 9.48 9.48
CA VAL A 127 22.13 8.82 8.97
C VAL A 127 22.31 7.31 8.98
N ALA A 128 21.30 6.59 9.43
CA ALA A 128 21.20 5.15 9.26
C ALA A 128 20.07 4.80 8.28
N LEU A 129 20.37 3.92 7.33
CA LEU A 129 19.42 3.33 6.38
C LEU A 129 19.22 1.87 6.78
N ILE A 130 18.02 1.50 7.18
CA ILE A 130 17.75 0.23 7.86
C ILE A 130 16.73 -0.57 7.03
N PRO A 131 17.15 -1.66 6.37
CA PRO A 131 16.23 -2.56 5.68
C PRO A 131 15.38 -3.35 6.70
N TRP A 132 14.42 -4.13 6.20
CA TRP A 132 13.70 -5.09 7.04
C TRP A 132 14.68 -5.90 7.87
N LEU A 133 14.53 -5.82 9.18
CA LEU A 133 15.42 -6.48 10.13
C LEU A 133 15.18 -7.99 10.15
N VAL A 134 16.27 -8.73 10.25
CA VAL A 134 16.25 -10.18 10.35
C VAL A 134 17.02 -10.63 11.60
N GLU A 135 16.60 -11.75 12.18
CA GLU A 135 17.25 -12.33 13.37
C GLU A 135 17.36 -11.31 14.51
N GLU A 136 18.56 -11.11 15.05
CA GLU A 136 18.85 -10.24 16.20
C GLU A 136 19.39 -8.85 15.82
N GLU A 137 19.33 -8.46 14.55
CA GLU A 137 19.87 -7.16 14.09
C GLU A 137 19.23 -5.95 14.81
N TRP A 138 18.00 -6.11 15.29
CA TRP A 138 17.32 -5.09 16.07
C TRP A 138 18.12 -4.65 17.31
N LYS A 139 18.94 -5.54 17.91
CA LYS A 139 19.76 -5.24 19.08
C LYS A 139 20.86 -4.21 18.77
N ASP A 140 21.36 -4.20 17.56
CA ASP A 140 22.37 -3.23 17.13
C ASP A 140 21.71 -1.93 16.67
N VAL A 141 20.56 -2.00 16.02
CA VAL A 141 19.76 -0.82 15.64
C VAL A 141 19.32 -0.05 16.89
N ALA A 142 18.92 -0.74 17.96
CA ALA A 142 18.55 -0.13 19.23
C ALA A 142 19.67 0.69 19.91
N LYS A 143 20.94 0.48 19.51
CA LYS A 143 22.11 1.18 20.08
C LYS A 143 22.60 2.35 19.22
N LEU A 144 21.99 2.58 18.05
CA LEU A 144 22.42 3.61 17.12
C LEU A 144 22.29 5.00 17.75
N LYS A 145 23.21 5.88 17.35
CA LYS A 145 23.25 7.29 17.81
C LYS A 145 23.30 8.26 16.63
N THR A 146 22.75 7.84 15.48
CA THR A 146 22.64 8.69 14.31
C THR A 146 21.55 9.74 14.50
N LYS A 147 21.63 10.85 13.80
CA LYS A 147 20.61 11.92 13.84
C LYS A 147 19.28 11.44 13.22
N TYR A 148 19.36 10.82 12.06
CA TYR A 148 18.22 10.29 11.34
C TYR A 148 18.31 8.78 11.15
N ILE A 149 17.15 8.12 11.18
CA ILE A 149 16.98 6.75 10.72
C ILE A 149 15.90 6.77 9.62
N PHE A 150 16.18 6.15 8.48
CA PHE A 150 15.19 5.81 7.46
C PHE A 150 15.17 4.30 7.32
N GLY A 151 14.03 3.68 7.52
CA GLY A 151 13.98 2.23 7.55
C GLY A 151 12.65 1.62 7.14
N HIS A 152 12.62 0.29 7.16
CA HIS A 152 11.42 -0.50 6.99
C HIS A 152 11.22 -1.32 8.27
N LEU A 153 10.61 -0.70 9.27
CA LEU A 153 10.57 -1.20 10.65
C LEU A 153 9.15 -1.59 11.05
N GLU A 154 9.03 -2.64 11.86
CA GLU A 154 7.79 -3.07 12.50
C GLU A 154 7.87 -2.69 13.98
N LEU A 155 7.18 -1.62 14.39
CA LEU A 155 7.28 -1.10 15.75
C LEU A 155 5.94 -1.19 16.48
N PRO A 156 5.95 -1.60 17.77
CA PRO A 156 4.74 -1.69 18.57
C PRO A 156 4.07 -0.34 18.81
N GLY A 157 2.76 -0.39 19.05
CA GLY A 157 1.96 0.77 19.40
C GLY A 157 1.50 1.62 18.22
N PHE A 158 1.88 1.31 16.97
CA PHE A 158 1.40 1.94 15.76
C PHE A 158 0.25 1.14 15.14
N LYS A 159 -0.61 1.81 14.37
CA LYS A 159 -1.73 1.17 13.68
C LYS A 159 -1.23 0.43 12.44
N MET A 160 -1.52 -0.86 12.36
CA MET A 160 -1.30 -1.68 11.17
C MET A 160 -2.38 -1.39 10.11
N ASN A 161 -3.61 -1.13 10.57
CA ASN A 161 -4.78 -0.77 9.78
C ASN A 161 -5.77 0.04 10.64
N ALA A 162 -6.99 0.25 10.17
CA ALA A 162 -8.00 1.04 10.88
C ALA A 162 -8.29 0.55 12.32
N SER A 163 -8.19 -0.77 12.57
CA SER A 163 -8.67 -1.41 13.80
C SER A 163 -7.57 -2.06 14.65
N VAL A 164 -6.41 -2.38 14.06
CA VAL A 164 -5.37 -3.19 14.72
C VAL A 164 -4.15 -2.34 15.01
N VAL A 165 -3.71 -2.38 16.27
CA VAL A 165 -2.46 -1.77 16.72
C VAL A 165 -1.42 -2.87 16.89
N MET A 166 -0.20 -2.63 16.42
CA MET A 166 0.91 -3.57 16.52
C MET A 166 1.23 -3.85 17.99
N PRO A 167 1.16 -5.12 18.46
CA PRO A 167 1.52 -5.48 19.81
C PRO A 167 3.04 -5.39 20.03
N ASP A 168 3.46 -5.29 21.30
CA ASP A 168 4.87 -5.36 21.66
C ASP A 168 5.30 -6.83 21.81
N HIS A 169 6.27 -7.24 21.00
CA HIS A 169 6.87 -8.57 21.02
C HIS A 169 8.20 -8.62 21.79
N GLY A 170 8.59 -7.53 22.46
CA GLY A 170 9.81 -7.45 23.27
C GLY A 170 11.10 -7.23 22.45
N GLU A 171 10.95 -6.79 21.21
CA GLU A 171 12.07 -6.46 20.31
C GLU A 171 12.29 -4.95 20.22
N LEU A 172 12.52 -4.43 19.01
CA LEU A 172 12.68 -3.01 18.76
C LEU A 172 11.38 -2.26 19.05
N ASN A 173 11.46 -1.19 19.82
CA ASN A 173 10.31 -0.35 20.14
C ASN A 173 10.69 1.15 20.10
N PRO A 174 9.72 2.07 20.10
CA PRO A 174 9.97 3.50 19.97
C PRO A 174 10.92 4.10 21.02
N ALA A 175 10.99 3.55 22.24
CA ALA A 175 11.88 4.05 23.28
C ALA A 175 13.38 3.82 22.98
N HIS A 176 13.71 2.90 22.07
CA HIS A 176 15.10 2.72 21.63
C HIS A 176 15.63 3.90 20.79
N PHE A 177 14.75 4.78 20.32
CA PHE A 177 15.11 5.90 19.45
C PHE A 177 15.29 7.26 20.17
N ASP A 178 15.57 7.26 21.46
CA ASP A 178 15.74 8.51 22.21
C ASP A 178 16.95 9.33 21.75
N ASN A 179 17.96 8.68 21.15
CA ASN A 179 19.18 9.33 20.66
C ASN A 179 19.05 9.95 19.26
N GLN A 180 17.98 9.65 18.53
CA GLN A 180 17.71 10.21 17.21
C GLN A 180 16.94 11.52 17.32
N ASP A 181 17.07 12.39 16.30
CA ASP A 181 16.17 13.53 16.15
C ASP A 181 14.83 13.06 15.56
N LEU A 182 14.89 12.29 14.46
CA LEU A 182 13.73 11.71 13.78
C LEU A 182 14.03 10.32 13.22
N VAL A 183 13.01 9.47 13.23
CA VAL A 183 13.01 8.13 12.65
C VAL A 183 11.84 8.05 11.67
N PHE A 184 12.14 7.74 10.41
CA PHE A 184 11.14 7.56 9.35
C PHE A 184 11.07 6.09 8.97
N SER A 185 9.86 5.58 8.77
CA SER A 185 9.66 4.18 8.40
C SER A 185 8.59 4.00 7.34
N GLY A 186 8.78 2.99 6.49
CA GLY A 186 7.75 2.28 5.74
C GLY A 186 7.14 1.16 6.56
N HIS A 187 6.47 0.20 5.91
CA HIS A 187 5.80 -0.97 6.43
C HIS A 187 4.33 -0.73 6.81
N PHE A 188 4.04 0.24 7.69
CA PHE A 188 2.64 0.57 7.97
C PHE A 188 2.15 1.62 6.99
N HIS A 189 1.15 1.25 6.20
CA HIS A 189 0.66 2.05 5.07
C HIS A 189 -0.03 3.35 5.50
N LYS A 190 -0.56 3.40 6.73
CA LYS A 190 -1.19 4.61 7.26
C LYS A 190 -0.13 5.61 7.73
N ARG A 191 -0.22 6.87 7.25
CA ARG A 191 0.60 7.95 7.80
C ARG A 191 0.24 8.17 9.27
N GLN A 192 1.23 8.13 10.14
CA GLN A 192 1.06 8.28 11.57
C GLN A 192 2.39 8.62 12.23
N GLU A 193 2.33 9.31 13.37
CA GLU A 193 3.51 9.67 14.13
C GLU A 193 3.31 9.43 15.63
N LYS A 194 4.38 9.11 16.31
CA LYS A 194 4.42 8.98 17.76
C LYS A 194 5.81 9.35 18.28
N GLY A 195 5.90 10.48 18.95
CA GLY A 195 7.18 11.04 19.41
C GLY A 195 8.09 11.35 18.21
N LYS A 196 9.25 10.69 18.14
CA LYS A 196 10.24 10.90 17.07
C LYS A 196 10.04 9.97 15.87
N VAL A 197 9.14 9.01 15.97
CA VAL A 197 8.92 7.98 14.95
C VAL A 197 7.75 8.37 14.04
N HIS A 198 8.00 8.38 12.74
CA HIS A 198 7.08 8.75 11.68
C HIS A 198 6.96 7.61 10.67
N TYR A 199 5.78 7.03 10.54
CA TYR A 199 5.41 6.23 9.38
C TYR A 199 4.85 7.16 8.32
N ILE A 200 5.52 7.26 7.17
CA ILE A 200 5.15 8.26 6.16
C ILE A 200 3.93 7.84 5.31
N GLY A 201 3.58 6.55 5.38
CA GLY A 201 2.50 5.97 4.61
C GLY A 201 2.87 5.63 3.17
N ASN A 202 2.06 4.78 2.54
CA ASN A 202 2.24 4.40 1.15
C ASN A 202 1.84 5.53 0.16
N PRO A 203 2.14 5.40 -1.14
CA PRO A 203 1.89 6.46 -2.13
C PRO A 203 0.42 6.86 -2.31
N PHE A 204 -0.49 5.90 -2.19
CA PHE A 204 -1.94 6.05 -2.37
C PHE A 204 -2.68 4.85 -1.76
N GLY A 205 -4.00 4.90 -1.65
CA GLY A 205 -4.80 3.80 -1.11
C GLY A 205 -4.63 2.50 -1.91
N HIS A 206 -4.43 1.38 -1.22
CA HIS A 206 -4.20 0.08 -1.82
C HIS A 206 -5.44 -0.81 -1.86
N ASN A 207 -6.30 -0.71 -0.86
CA ASN A 207 -7.50 -1.53 -0.73
C ASN A 207 -8.52 -0.88 0.21
N TYR A 208 -9.62 -1.58 0.49
CA TYR A 208 -10.70 -1.07 1.35
C TYR A 208 -10.34 -0.97 2.84
N SER A 209 -9.17 -1.42 3.30
CA SER A 209 -8.68 -1.06 4.64
C SER A 209 -8.22 0.41 4.73
N ASP A 210 -8.04 1.06 3.57
CA ASP A 210 -7.62 2.45 3.42
C ASP A 210 -8.80 3.41 3.15
N VAL A 211 -10.03 2.98 3.45
CA VAL A 211 -11.24 3.79 3.27
C VAL A 211 -11.11 5.12 4.02
N TRP A 212 -11.40 6.23 3.32
CA TRP A 212 -11.33 7.60 3.82
C TRP A 212 -9.95 8.07 4.28
N ASP A 213 -8.89 7.30 4.01
CA ASP A 213 -7.51 7.67 4.33
C ASP A 213 -6.81 8.20 3.08
N PHE A 214 -6.78 9.52 2.92
CA PHE A 214 -6.25 10.20 1.74
C PHE A 214 -4.93 10.93 1.98
N GLU A 215 -4.43 10.94 3.20
CA GLU A 215 -3.15 11.54 3.57
C GLU A 215 -1.99 10.63 3.17
N ARG A 216 -1.72 10.53 1.85
CA ARG A 216 -0.79 9.58 1.25
C ARG A 216 0.03 10.26 0.15
N GLY A 217 1.27 9.83 -0.04
CA GLY A 217 2.11 10.43 -1.07
C GLY A 217 3.60 10.28 -0.76
N ALA A 218 4.32 11.41 -0.69
CA ALA A 218 5.75 11.45 -0.42
C ALA A 218 6.06 12.43 0.71
N MET A 219 7.27 12.37 1.21
CA MET A 219 7.77 13.31 2.21
C MET A 219 9.00 14.06 1.66
N TYR A 220 9.04 15.37 1.85
CA TYR A 220 10.23 16.20 1.61
C TYR A 220 10.90 16.51 2.96
N LEU A 221 12.21 16.46 2.98
CA LEU A 221 13.03 16.78 4.15
C LEU A 221 14.28 17.57 3.75
N GLU A 222 14.49 18.73 4.36
CA GLU A 222 15.78 19.42 4.39
C GLU A 222 16.59 18.96 5.59
N TRP A 223 17.91 18.96 5.48
CA TRP A 223 18.76 18.67 6.63
C TRP A 223 18.49 19.68 7.74
N ASP A 224 18.30 19.22 8.96
CA ASP A 224 17.88 20.02 10.13
C ASP A 224 16.47 20.65 10.02
N GLY A 225 15.74 20.35 8.95
CA GLY A 225 14.38 20.84 8.75
C GLY A 225 13.30 19.92 9.37
N LYS A 226 12.07 20.38 9.27
CA LYS A 226 10.90 19.58 9.61
C LYS A 226 10.44 18.77 8.40
N PRO A 227 9.92 17.54 8.61
CA PRO A 227 9.32 16.78 7.51
C PRO A 227 8.09 17.51 6.96
N GLU A 228 8.01 17.60 5.64
CA GLU A 228 6.85 18.09 4.92
C GLU A 228 6.21 16.93 4.15
N TYR A 229 4.99 16.56 4.50
CA TYR A 229 4.23 15.54 3.79
C TYR A 229 3.49 16.16 2.61
N ILE A 230 3.59 15.52 1.45
CA ILE A 230 3.01 15.98 0.20
C ILE A 230 2.05 14.92 -0.31
N ASP A 231 0.76 15.23 -0.30
CA ASP A 231 -0.27 14.27 -0.65
C ASP A 231 -0.43 14.12 -2.17
N TYR A 232 -0.55 12.88 -2.63
CA TYR A 232 -0.78 12.55 -4.03
C TYR A 232 -2.28 12.48 -4.33
N GLU A 233 -2.89 13.63 -4.55
CA GLU A 233 -4.34 13.74 -4.74
C GLU A 233 -4.87 13.05 -6.00
N ALA A 234 -4.02 12.84 -7.02
CA ALA A 234 -4.38 12.17 -8.27
C ALA A 234 -4.34 10.63 -8.18
N GLY A 235 -3.97 10.10 -7.01
CA GLY A 235 -3.90 8.67 -6.74
C GLY A 235 -5.26 7.99 -6.59
N PRO A 236 -5.28 6.65 -6.62
CA PRO A 236 -6.46 5.88 -6.27
C PRO A 236 -6.97 6.18 -4.88
N ARG A 237 -8.31 6.20 -4.75
CA ARG A 237 -9.00 6.43 -3.46
C ARG A 237 -10.02 5.33 -3.21
N PHE A 238 -10.23 5.02 -1.93
CA PHE A 238 -11.20 4.05 -1.47
C PHE A 238 -12.25 4.76 -0.63
N ILE A 239 -13.51 4.58 -1.00
CA ILE A 239 -14.66 5.21 -0.32
C ILE A 239 -15.70 4.14 -0.03
N SER A 240 -16.24 4.18 1.19
CA SER A 240 -17.44 3.45 1.58
C SER A 240 -18.47 4.44 2.08
N ILE A 241 -19.67 4.47 1.48
CA ILE A 241 -20.67 5.51 1.73
C ILE A 241 -22.08 4.95 1.53
N ASN A 242 -23.06 5.48 2.25
CA ASN A 242 -24.46 5.14 2.05
C ASN A 242 -24.98 5.69 0.72
N LEU A 243 -25.88 4.95 0.07
CA LEU A 243 -26.45 5.32 -1.22
C LEU A 243 -27.14 6.70 -1.15
N SER A 244 -27.97 6.94 -0.12
CA SER A 244 -28.65 8.22 0.07
C SER A 244 -27.69 9.41 0.15
N SER A 245 -26.59 9.25 0.87
CA SER A 245 -25.54 10.29 1.01
C SER A 245 -24.81 10.53 -0.31
N LEU A 246 -24.51 9.46 -1.05
CA LEU A 246 -23.87 9.55 -2.36
C LEU A 246 -24.75 10.29 -3.36
N LEU A 247 -26.04 9.95 -3.43
CA LEU A 247 -26.99 10.58 -4.35
C LEU A 247 -27.22 12.06 -4.05
N ALA A 248 -27.12 12.47 -2.79
CA ALA A 248 -27.26 13.86 -2.40
C ALA A 248 -26.14 14.77 -2.93
N ASN A 249 -24.89 14.26 -3.00
CA ASN A 249 -23.73 15.07 -3.38
C ASN A 249 -22.65 14.22 -4.09
N PRO A 250 -22.91 13.64 -5.27
CA PRO A 250 -21.98 12.74 -5.94
C PRO A 250 -20.64 13.41 -6.27
N ASP A 251 -20.64 14.68 -6.68
CA ASP A 251 -19.45 15.43 -7.10
C ASP A 251 -18.40 15.60 -5.98
N ILE A 252 -18.84 15.55 -4.72
CA ILE A 252 -17.93 15.65 -3.56
C ILE A 252 -17.13 14.35 -3.42
N TYR A 253 -17.76 13.22 -3.66
CA TYR A 253 -17.22 11.89 -3.37
C TYR A 253 -16.57 11.23 -4.59
N LEU A 254 -17.17 11.42 -5.78
CA LEU A 254 -16.75 10.74 -6.98
C LEU A 254 -15.69 11.55 -7.72
N LYS A 255 -14.48 11.02 -7.71
CA LYS A 255 -13.34 11.54 -8.47
C LYS A 255 -12.75 10.41 -9.31
N PRO A 256 -12.01 10.71 -10.39
CA PRO A 256 -11.31 9.69 -11.16
C PRO A 256 -10.49 8.77 -10.27
N LYS A 257 -10.35 7.50 -10.68
CA LYS A 257 -9.63 6.43 -9.96
C LYS A 257 -10.26 6.02 -8.61
N THR A 258 -11.50 6.42 -8.29
CA THR A 258 -12.18 6.00 -7.05
C THR A 258 -12.63 4.54 -7.15
N TYR A 259 -12.37 3.78 -6.09
CA TYR A 259 -12.96 2.48 -5.78
C TYR A 259 -14.07 2.70 -4.75
N LEU A 260 -15.30 2.49 -5.19
CA LEU A 260 -16.49 2.88 -4.43
C LEU A 260 -17.25 1.65 -3.94
N GLN A 261 -17.49 1.61 -2.65
CA GLN A 261 -18.39 0.66 -1.99
C GLN A 261 -19.59 1.44 -1.45
N VAL A 262 -20.78 1.13 -1.97
CA VAL A 262 -22.02 1.81 -1.60
C VAL A 262 -22.87 0.89 -0.74
N VAL A 263 -23.13 1.33 0.48
CA VAL A 263 -24.02 0.63 1.42
C VAL A 263 -25.45 1.02 1.08
N LEU A 264 -26.29 0.04 0.80
CA LEU A 264 -27.71 0.26 0.55
C LEU A 264 -28.44 0.59 1.86
N ASP A 265 -28.91 1.81 1.95
CA ASP A 265 -29.75 2.34 3.05
C ASP A 265 -31.15 2.74 2.58
N CYS A 266 -31.50 2.36 1.36
CA CYS A 266 -32.83 2.49 0.76
C CYS A 266 -33.07 1.36 -0.23
N ASP A 267 -34.33 1.05 -0.48
CA ASP A 267 -34.73 0.06 -1.48
C ASP A 267 -34.43 0.59 -2.89
N ILE A 268 -33.84 -0.28 -3.71
CA ILE A 268 -33.51 0.03 -5.10
C ILE A 268 -33.70 -1.24 -5.93
N THR A 269 -34.28 -1.08 -7.11
CA THR A 269 -34.43 -2.17 -8.07
C THR A 269 -33.11 -2.53 -8.75
N TYR A 270 -33.07 -3.70 -9.39
CA TYR A 270 -31.89 -4.11 -10.15
C TYR A 270 -31.58 -3.16 -11.33
N GLU A 271 -32.63 -2.67 -11.99
CA GLU A 271 -32.53 -1.72 -13.10
C GLU A 271 -31.93 -0.39 -12.62
N GLU A 272 -32.41 0.14 -11.48
CA GLU A 272 -31.87 1.37 -10.88
C GLU A 272 -30.44 1.20 -10.45
N ALA A 273 -30.09 0.07 -9.82
CA ALA A 273 -28.72 -0.25 -9.42
C ALA A 273 -27.76 -0.29 -10.63
N THR A 274 -28.20 -0.92 -11.74
CA THR A 274 -27.43 -1.01 -12.98
C THR A 274 -27.25 0.37 -13.61
N PHE A 275 -28.31 1.17 -13.70
CA PHE A 275 -28.27 2.53 -14.22
C PHE A 275 -27.34 3.43 -13.43
N LEU A 276 -27.42 3.39 -12.10
CA LEU A 276 -26.53 4.17 -11.22
C LEU A 276 -25.05 3.80 -11.43
N ARG A 277 -24.78 2.48 -11.47
CA ARG A 277 -23.42 1.99 -11.69
C ARG A 277 -22.87 2.47 -13.02
N GLU A 278 -23.60 2.29 -14.11
CA GLU A 278 -23.16 2.69 -15.45
C GLU A 278 -22.95 4.20 -15.51
N THR A 279 -23.92 4.98 -15.02
CA THR A 279 -23.85 6.44 -15.01
C THR A 279 -22.64 6.94 -14.22
N PHE A 280 -22.40 6.45 -13.02
CA PHE A 280 -21.31 6.94 -12.20
C PHE A 280 -19.93 6.47 -12.69
N VAL A 281 -19.84 5.26 -13.24
CA VAL A 281 -18.59 4.80 -13.87
C VAL A 281 -18.23 5.66 -15.08
N GLU A 282 -19.19 5.97 -15.93
CA GLU A 282 -18.97 6.78 -17.14
C GLU A 282 -18.69 8.25 -16.80
N GLN A 283 -19.55 8.86 -15.98
CA GLN A 283 -19.47 10.31 -15.69
C GLN A 283 -18.27 10.70 -14.86
N TYR A 284 -17.89 9.88 -13.86
CA TYR A 284 -16.83 10.21 -12.89
C TYR A 284 -15.54 9.42 -13.09
N SER A 285 -15.50 8.52 -14.07
CA SER A 285 -14.34 7.64 -14.30
C SER A 285 -13.92 6.88 -13.03
N VAL A 286 -14.91 6.41 -12.26
CA VAL A 286 -14.65 5.56 -11.10
C VAL A 286 -14.20 4.18 -11.57
N ARG A 287 -13.30 3.55 -10.82
CA ARG A 287 -12.72 2.25 -11.20
C ARG A 287 -13.55 1.06 -10.77
N GLU A 288 -14.27 1.22 -9.69
CA GLU A 288 -15.11 0.18 -9.13
C GLU A 288 -16.34 0.81 -8.47
N PHE A 289 -17.48 0.21 -8.71
CA PHE A 289 -18.74 0.55 -8.06
C PHE A 289 -19.38 -0.73 -7.54
N LYS A 290 -19.29 -0.94 -6.22
CA LYS A 290 -19.89 -2.08 -5.53
C LYS A 290 -21.06 -1.65 -4.69
N LEU A 291 -22.20 -2.32 -4.85
CA LEU A 291 -23.34 -2.20 -3.97
C LEU A 291 -23.27 -3.32 -2.91
N ILE A 292 -23.37 -2.95 -1.64
CA ILE A 292 -23.42 -3.91 -0.53
C ILE A 292 -24.68 -3.66 0.30
N ARG A 293 -25.30 -4.75 0.79
CA ARG A 293 -26.42 -4.65 1.72
C ARG A 293 -25.95 -4.15 3.08
N ASN A 294 -26.82 -3.41 3.77
CA ASN A 294 -26.58 -3.03 5.15
C ASN A 294 -26.80 -4.24 6.07
N VAL A 295 -25.72 -4.83 6.56
CA VAL A 295 -25.76 -6.04 7.40
C VAL A 295 -26.39 -5.76 8.78
N GLU A 296 -26.39 -4.51 9.26
CA GLU A 296 -26.98 -4.15 10.55
C GLU A 296 -28.51 -4.25 10.56
N GLU A 297 -29.20 -4.01 9.44
CA GLU A 297 -30.64 -4.18 9.34
C GLU A 297 -31.09 -5.64 9.29
N ASP A 298 -30.26 -6.53 8.73
CA ASP A 298 -30.58 -7.97 8.66
C ASP A 298 -30.45 -8.65 10.04
N LEU A 299 -29.67 -8.12 10.97
CA LEU A 299 -29.54 -8.65 12.33
C LEU A 299 -30.75 -8.32 13.25
N THR A 300 -31.60 -7.40 12.85
CA THR A 300 -32.80 -7.00 13.63
C THR A 300 -34.08 -7.67 13.16
N LYS A 301 -34.07 -8.38 12.02
CA LYS A 301 -35.20 -9.20 11.58
C LYS A 301 -35.06 -10.60 12.15
N ASP A 302 -35.97 -10.94 13.06
CA ASP A 302 -36.19 -12.21 13.79
C ASP A 302 -35.42 -13.41 13.23
N PHE A 303 -34.31 -13.76 13.85
CA PHE A 303 -33.66 -15.06 13.69
C PHE A 303 -34.41 -16.15 14.46
N SER A 304 -35.55 -16.60 13.93
CA SER A 304 -36.24 -17.82 14.39
C SER A 304 -35.87 -19.05 13.50
N GLY A 305 -34.86 -18.97 12.69
CA GLY A 305 -34.36 -20.08 11.85
C GLY A 305 -32.89 -20.43 12.18
N ASN A 306 -32.60 -21.73 12.24
CA ASN A 306 -31.23 -22.23 12.36
C ASN A 306 -30.37 -21.67 11.23
N ILE A 307 -29.38 -20.83 11.57
CA ILE A 307 -28.37 -20.37 10.62
C ILE A 307 -27.39 -21.54 10.42
N THR A 308 -27.55 -22.25 9.34
CA THR A 308 -26.49 -23.10 8.80
C THR A 308 -25.60 -22.18 7.93
N PHE A 309 -24.34 -21.96 8.33
CA PHE A 309 -23.36 -21.30 7.45
C PHE A 309 -23.08 -22.28 6.30
N GLN A 310 -23.60 -21.94 5.13
CA GLN A 310 -23.26 -22.66 3.91
C GLN A 310 -21.82 -22.33 3.52
N THR A 311 -21.06 -23.34 3.18
CA THR A 311 -19.74 -23.17 2.56
C THR A 311 -19.89 -22.56 1.16
N VAL A 312 -18.81 -22.00 0.61
CA VAL A 312 -18.82 -21.49 -0.77
C VAL A 312 -19.24 -22.60 -1.74
N ASP A 313 -18.80 -23.83 -1.52
CA ASP A 313 -19.14 -25.00 -2.35
C ASP A 313 -20.64 -25.32 -2.27
N GLU A 314 -21.25 -25.25 -1.09
CA GLU A 314 -22.69 -25.44 -0.93
C GLU A 314 -23.50 -24.36 -1.65
N ILE A 315 -23.09 -23.09 -1.55
CA ILE A 315 -23.74 -21.97 -2.26
C ILE A 315 -23.62 -22.14 -3.80
N VAL A 316 -22.43 -22.48 -4.28
CA VAL A 316 -22.21 -22.69 -5.72
C VAL A 316 -23.01 -23.88 -6.23
N THR A 317 -23.01 -25.00 -5.50
CA THR A 317 -23.79 -26.20 -5.86
C THR A 317 -25.30 -25.92 -5.88
N GLU A 318 -25.80 -25.17 -4.90
CA GLU A 318 -27.21 -24.74 -4.87
C GLU A 318 -27.55 -23.86 -6.06
N GLN A 319 -26.71 -22.87 -6.40
CA GLN A 319 -26.91 -22.00 -7.56
C GLN A 319 -26.88 -22.80 -8.87
N LEU A 320 -25.92 -23.71 -9.04
CA LEU A 320 -25.84 -24.59 -10.21
C LEU A 320 -27.05 -25.52 -10.33
N THR A 321 -27.56 -26.02 -9.22
CA THR A 321 -28.75 -26.88 -9.17
C THR A 321 -30.02 -26.13 -9.63
N ASN A 322 -30.11 -24.83 -9.32
CA ASN A 322 -31.25 -23.98 -9.63
C ASN A 322 -31.21 -23.37 -11.04
N ILE A 323 -30.18 -23.68 -11.85
CA ILE A 323 -30.16 -23.26 -13.25
C ILE A 323 -31.20 -24.04 -14.05
N ASP A 324 -32.25 -23.35 -14.48
CA ASP A 324 -33.27 -23.85 -15.41
C ASP A 324 -32.94 -23.33 -16.81
N SER A 325 -32.30 -24.15 -17.65
CA SER A 325 -31.86 -23.75 -19.00
C SER A 325 -31.85 -24.95 -19.92
N ASP A 326 -32.50 -24.81 -21.06
CA ASP A 326 -32.46 -25.80 -22.15
C ASP A 326 -31.05 -25.95 -22.79
N ALA A 327 -30.16 -25.00 -22.54
CA ALA A 327 -28.81 -24.97 -23.11
C ALA A 327 -27.76 -25.64 -22.24
N PHE A 328 -28.02 -25.84 -20.94
CA PHE A 328 -27.07 -26.36 -19.97
C PHE A 328 -27.68 -27.41 -19.06
N ASP A 329 -26.94 -28.51 -18.87
CA ASP A 329 -27.27 -29.57 -17.93
C ASP A 329 -26.64 -29.25 -16.57
N SER A 330 -27.47 -28.91 -15.59
CA SER A 330 -27.04 -28.54 -14.23
C SER A 330 -26.20 -29.64 -13.57
N ALA A 331 -26.54 -30.91 -13.80
CA ALA A 331 -25.78 -32.04 -13.23
C ALA A 331 -24.35 -32.11 -13.81
N LYS A 332 -24.17 -31.80 -15.09
CA LYS A 332 -22.84 -31.72 -15.70
C LYS A 332 -22.04 -30.51 -15.21
N LEU A 333 -22.68 -29.40 -14.96
CA LEU A 333 -22.00 -28.21 -14.40
C LEU A 333 -21.49 -28.49 -13.00
N ILE A 334 -22.27 -29.19 -12.18
CA ILE A 334 -21.86 -29.62 -10.83
C ILE A 334 -20.66 -30.61 -10.91
N GLU A 335 -20.77 -31.62 -11.83
CA GLU A 335 -19.65 -32.56 -12.05
C GLU A 335 -18.35 -31.87 -12.48
N ILE A 336 -18.44 -30.80 -13.28
CA ILE A 336 -17.27 -30.00 -13.69
C ILE A 336 -16.74 -29.22 -12.50
N TYR A 337 -17.61 -28.62 -11.70
CA TYR A 337 -17.23 -27.83 -10.52
C TYR A 337 -16.51 -28.70 -9.48
N ASP A 338 -17.01 -29.90 -9.21
CA ASP A 338 -16.41 -30.85 -8.24
C ASP A 338 -15.01 -31.38 -8.66
N ARG A 339 -14.60 -31.10 -9.90
CA ARG A 339 -13.27 -31.47 -10.43
C ARG A 339 -12.26 -30.33 -10.44
N LEU A 340 -12.68 -29.10 -10.11
CA LEU A 340 -11.80 -27.92 -10.04
C LEU A 340 -11.18 -27.74 -8.66
#